data_63547debfc536583e24bf72a77fa2620
#
_entry.id   63547debfc536583e24bf72a77fa2620
#
_cell.length_a   1.000
_cell.length_b   1.000
_cell.length_c   1.000
_cell.angle_alpha   90.00
_cell.angle_beta   90.00
_cell.angle_gamma   90.00
#
_symmetry.space_group_name_H-M   'P 1'
#
loop_
_entity.id
_entity.type
_entity.pdbx_description
1 polymer ?
#
loop_
_entity_poly.entity_id
_entity_poly.type
_entity_poly.pdbx_seq_one_letter_code
_entity_poly.pdbx_strand_id
1 'polypeptide(L)'
;MYDLNMDLRFGTSTWNVDLVLGSPSPPTAPSSEPIARSTPSTVRIAIEIKGVMTEHRKAVKNRKRDFEAHHEHVHNYNRHAIAGAVMVINASTTFKSPLRPEITVHGSPSGVLTLVQHCITEMRNVTEAGGGSGYGMDAKCALVVDFDNVDFASARYLTSPPAPQPGDPLHYDSFLQRICDEYGERFG
;
A
#
# COMPACT_ATOMS: atom_id res chain seq x y z
N MET A 1 -15.58 -3.81 10.25
CA MET A 1 -15.39 -2.34 10.27
C MET A 1 -14.00 -1.98 9.81
N TYR A 2 -13.76 -0.70 9.52
CA TYR A 2 -12.45 -0.19 9.12
C TYR A 2 -12.13 1.14 9.82
N ASP A 3 -10.85 1.45 9.92
CA ASP A 3 -10.35 2.75 10.35
C ASP A 3 -9.15 3.19 9.50
N LEU A 4 -8.86 4.48 9.50
CA LEU A 4 -7.75 5.09 8.74
C LEU A 4 -6.77 5.72 9.73
N ASN A 5 -5.47 5.64 9.40
CA ASN A 5 -4.38 6.19 10.22
C ASN A 5 -4.43 5.69 11.68
N MET A 6 -4.65 4.38 11.83
CA MET A 6 -4.76 3.77 13.15
C MET A 6 -3.37 3.42 13.71
N ASP A 7 -3.13 3.78 14.97
CA ASP A 7 -1.93 3.40 15.70
C ASP A 7 -2.03 1.96 16.23
N LEU A 8 -1.17 1.08 15.74
CA LEU A 8 -0.92 -0.23 16.31
C LEU A 8 0.18 -0.13 17.37
N ARG A 9 -0.11 -0.55 18.60
CA ARG A 9 0.84 -0.49 19.72
C ARG A 9 1.25 -1.89 20.15
N PHE A 10 2.56 -2.13 20.20
CA PHE A 10 3.14 -3.36 20.72
C PHE A 10 4.35 -3.02 21.62
N GLY A 11 4.27 -3.31 22.91
CA GLY A 11 5.26 -2.87 23.89
C GLY A 11 5.39 -1.35 23.91
N THR A 12 6.60 -0.84 23.67
CA THR A 12 6.89 0.59 23.57
C THR A 12 6.82 1.12 22.14
N SER A 13 6.64 0.26 21.15
CA SER A 13 6.58 0.61 19.74
C SER A 13 5.16 0.99 19.32
N THR A 14 5.06 2.02 18.48
CA THR A 14 3.81 2.44 17.84
C THR A 14 4.04 2.53 16.34
N TRP A 15 3.14 1.96 15.54
CA TRP A 15 3.14 2.04 14.10
C TRP A 15 1.80 2.55 13.60
N ASN A 16 1.81 3.66 12.84
CA ASN A 16 0.61 4.21 12.25
C ASN A 16 0.33 3.51 10.91
N VAL A 17 -0.85 2.91 10.77
CA VAL A 17 -1.27 2.15 9.57
C VAL A 17 -2.32 2.94 8.81
N ASP A 18 -2.14 3.09 7.50
CA ASP A 18 -3.01 3.90 6.64
C ASP A 18 -4.45 3.37 6.58
N LEU A 19 -4.64 2.05 6.49
CA LEU A 19 -5.96 1.40 6.48
C LEU A 19 -5.94 0.10 7.27
N VAL A 20 -6.86 -0.03 8.22
CA VAL A 20 -7.10 -1.28 8.95
C VAL A 20 -8.54 -1.74 8.78
N LEU A 21 -8.73 -3.07 8.71
CA LEU A 21 -10.04 -3.71 8.78
C LEU A 21 -10.03 -4.75 9.88
N GLY A 22 -11.18 -4.92 10.54
CA GLY A 22 -11.26 -5.88 11.63
C GLY A 22 -12.65 -6.03 12.23
N SER A 23 -12.70 -6.72 13.37
CA SER A 23 -13.95 -6.99 14.07
C SER A 23 -14.40 -5.80 14.91
N PRO A 24 -15.72 -5.57 15.05
CA PRO A 24 -16.25 -4.57 15.98
C PRO A 24 -16.04 -4.98 17.43
N SER A 25 -15.99 -3.99 18.35
CA SER A 25 -16.18 -4.25 19.77
C SER A 25 -17.66 -4.51 20.05
N PRO A 26 -18.04 -5.54 20.79
CA PRO A 26 -19.43 -5.71 21.25
C PRO A 26 -19.74 -4.73 22.41
N PRO A 27 -20.98 -4.23 22.56
CA PRO A 27 -22.03 -4.28 21.56
C PRO A 27 -21.92 -3.13 20.57
N THR A 28 -21.92 -3.42 19.27
CA THR A 28 -21.95 -2.41 18.24
C THR A 28 -23.40 -2.23 17.76
N ALA A 29 -23.89 -1.01 17.70
CA ALA A 29 -25.19 -0.73 17.08
C ALA A 29 -25.17 -1.20 15.62
N PRO A 30 -26.29 -1.75 15.09
CA PRO A 30 -26.38 -2.10 13.69
C PRO A 30 -26.09 -0.86 12.84
N SER A 31 -25.16 -0.98 11.90
CA SER A 31 -24.89 0.05 10.90
C SER A 31 -25.74 -0.21 9.67
N SER A 32 -26.28 0.85 9.06
CA SER A 32 -26.91 0.77 7.74
C SER A 32 -25.88 0.60 6.61
N GLU A 33 -24.62 0.85 6.92
CA GLU A 33 -23.49 0.71 5.99
C GLU A 33 -22.98 -0.72 5.98
N PRO A 34 -22.65 -1.31 4.81
CA PRO A 34 -22.07 -2.66 4.72
C PRO A 34 -20.76 -2.78 5.50
N ILE A 35 -19.96 -1.69 5.53
CA ILE A 35 -18.72 -1.58 6.30
C ILE A 35 -18.71 -0.23 7.00
N ALA A 36 -18.88 -0.23 8.32
CA ALA A 36 -18.87 1.00 9.11
C ALA A 36 -17.44 1.46 9.43
N ARG A 37 -17.19 2.78 9.39
CA ARG A 37 -15.95 3.38 9.87
C ARG A 37 -16.00 3.49 11.39
N SER A 38 -15.12 2.74 12.05
CA SER A 38 -14.89 2.78 13.48
C SER A 38 -13.63 2.01 13.81
N THR A 39 -12.95 2.33 14.90
CA THR A 39 -11.76 1.62 15.33
C THR A 39 -12.08 0.15 15.65
N PRO A 40 -11.49 -0.82 14.96
CA PRO A 40 -11.73 -2.23 15.20
C PRO A 40 -11.13 -2.68 16.54
N SER A 41 -11.81 -3.58 17.22
CA SER A 41 -11.29 -4.21 18.45
C SER A 41 -10.19 -5.23 18.16
N THR A 42 -10.24 -5.84 16.98
CA THR A 42 -9.24 -6.80 16.52
C THR A 42 -8.92 -6.48 15.06
N VAL A 43 -7.67 -6.15 14.76
CA VAL A 43 -7.18 -5.91 13.39
C VAL A 43 -6.99 -7.27 12.71
N ARG A 44 -7.63 -7.46 11.55
CA ARG A 44 -7.49 -8.64 10.70
C ARG A 44 -6.70 -8.34 9.43
N ILE A 45 -6.83 -7.13 8.88
CA ILE A 45 -6.10 -6.65 7.71
C ILE A 45 -5.52 -5.30 8.04
N ALA A 46 -4.25 -5.09 7.71
CA ALA A 46 -3.52 -3.83 7.86
C ALA A 46 -2.80 -3.51 6.55
N ILE A 47 -3.13 -2.39 5.93
CA ILE A 47 -2.59 -1.99 4.62
C ILE A 47 -1.82 -0.67 4.77
N GLU A 48 -0.59 -0.68 4.30
CA GLU A 48 0.28 0.48 4.19
C GLU A 48 0.32 0.99 2.76
N ILE A 49 0.12 2.29 2.54
CA ILE A 49 0.08 2.94 1.23
C ILE A 49 1.19 3.97 1.15
N LYS A 50 2.13 3.81 0.23
CA LYS A 50 3.26 4.73 0.08
C LYS A 50 3.38 5.26 -1.33
N GLY A 51 3.51 6.60 -1.43
CA GLY A 51 3.73 7.28 -2.70
C GLY A 51 5.22 7.40 -3.06
N VAL A 52 5.52 7.18 -4.33
CA VAL A 52 6.79 7.53 -5.00
C VAL A 52 6.47 8.60 -6.03
N MET A 53 6.35 9.85 -5.59
CA MET A 53 5.90 10.96 -6.43
C MET A 53 7.05 11.71 -7.10
N THR A 54 8.20 11.83 -6.41
CA THR A 54 9.42 12.48 -6.89
C THR A 54 10.66 11.70 -6.43
N GLU A 55 11.85 12.02 -6.98
CA GLU A 55 13.12 11.40 -6.59
C GLU A 55 13.05 9.86 -6.54
N HIS A 56 12.43 9.23 -7.54
CA HIS A 56 12.03 7.82 -7.58
C HIS A 56 13.09 6.85 -7.01
N ARG A 57 14.35 6.98 -7.43
CA ARG A 57 15.44 6.08 -6.99
C ARG A 57 15.73 6.15 -5.49
N LYS A 58 15.58 7.33 -4.88
CA LYS A 58 15.78 7.55 -3.46
C LYS A 58 14.51 7.18 -2.69
N ALA A 59 13.37 7.67 -3.17
CA ALA A 59 12.07 7.46 -2.54
C ALA A 59 11.75 5.97 -2.44
N VAL A 60 11.91 5.17 -3.50
CA VAL A 60 11.56 3.75 -3.51
C VAL A 60 12.34 2.94 -2.47
N LYS A 61 13.62 3.27 -2.22
CA LYS A 61 14.42 2.59 -1.18
C LYS A 61 13.87 2.85 0.23
N ASN A 62 13.39 4.08 0.48
CA ASN A 62 12.76 4.41 1.75
C ASN A 62 11.41 3.69 1.87
N ARG A 63 10.58 3.68 0.81
CA ARG A 63 9.29 2.98 0.80
C ARG A 63 9.43 1.47 1.00
N LYS A 64 10.46 0.86 0.41
CA LYS A 64 10.79 -0.54 0.69
C LYS A 64 11.04 -0.79 2.18
N ARG A 65 11.84 0.06 2.84
CA ARG A 65 12.10 -0.05 4.28
C ARG A 65 10.83 0.15 5.11
N ASP A 66 9.97 1.10 4.70
CA ASP A 66 8.69 1.34 5.36
C ASP A 66 7.82 0.06 5.30
N PHE A 67 7.77 -0.63 4.15
CA PHE A 67 7.03 -1.87 3.99
C PHE A 67 7.63 -3.02 4.81
N GLU A 68 8.97 -3.18 4.81
CA GLU A 68 9.62 -4.20 5.64
C GLU A 68 9.32 -3.99 7.14
N ALA A 69 9.34 -2.73 7.62
CA ALA A 69 8.96 -2.41 8.98
C ALA A 69 7.46 -2.63 9.23
N HIS A 70 6.59 -2.34 8.24
CA HIS A 70 5.14 -2.49 8.38
C HIS A 70 4.73 -3.92 8.72
N HIS A 71 5.18 -4.92 7.94
CA HIS A 71 4.81 -6.31 8.20
C HIS A 71 5.32 -6.79 9.57
N GLU A 72 6.53 -6.36 10.00
CA GLU A 72 7.06 -6.69 11.32
C GLU A 72 6.18 -6.13 12.44
N HIS A 73 5.77 -4.86 12.33
CA HIS A 73 4.88 -4.24 13.32
C HIS A 73 3.50 -4.86 13.36
N VAL A 74 2.91 -5.15 12.20
CA VAL A 74 1.59 -5.78 12.09
C VAL A 74 1.60 -7.17 12.72
N HIS A 75 2.58 -8.01 12.39
CA HIS A 75 2.65 -9.38 12.90
C HIS A 75 3.09 -9.45 14.38
N ASN A 76 3.85 -8.47 14.86
CA ASN A 76 4.11 -8.33 16.29
C ASN A 76 2.85 -7.91 17.06
N TYR A 77 1.99 -7.07 16.49
CA TYR A 77 0.72 -6.67 17.07
C TYR A 77 -0.30 -7.83 17.06
N ASN A 78 -0.48 -8.46 15.91
CA ASN A 78 -1.32 -9.64 15.73
C ASN A 78 -0.72 -10.54 14.63
N ARG A 79 -0.13 -11.66 15.03
CA ARG A 79 0.52 -12.61 14.11
C ARG A 79 -0.39 -13.19 13.03
N HIS A 80 -1.71 -13.14 13.23
CA HIS A 80 -2.70 -13.63 12.27
C HIS A 80 -3.23 -12.52 11.36
N ALA A 81 -2.91 -11.24 11.63
CA ALA A 81 -3.32 -10.16 10.76
C ALA A 81 -2.65 -10.30 9.38
N ILE A 82 -3.36 -9.87 8.34
CA ILE A 82 -2.87 -9.84 6.97
C ILE A 82 -2.18 -8.50 6.74
N ALA A 83 -0.90 -8.52 6.42
CA ALA A 83 -0.13 -7.33 6.10
C ALA A 83 -0.13 -7.07 4.58
N GLY A 84 -0.73 -5.97 4.17
CA GLY A 84 -0.80 -5.53 2.78
C GLY A 84 0.04 -4.29 2.50
N ALA A 85 0.61 -4.19 1.29
CA ALA A 85 1.38 -3.04 0.85
C ALA A 85 0.93 -2.55 -0.52
N VAL A 86 0.69 -1.23 -0.64
CA VAL A 86 0.35 -0.56 -1.90
C VAL A 86 1.37 0.53 -2.18
N MET A 87 2.11 0.41 -3.27
CA MET A 87 3.02 1.45 -3.76
C MET A 87 2.36 2.22 -4.90
N VAL A 88 2.15 3.53 -4.72
CA VAL A 88 1.65 4.43 -5.77
C VAL A 88 2.85 5.12 -6.42
N ILE A 89 3.06 4.89 -7.72
CA ILE A 89 4.23 5.35 -8.47
C ILE A 89 3.79 6.39 -9.50
N ASN A 90 4.36 7.58 -9.43
CA ASN A 90 4.07 8.64 -10.40
C ASN A 90 4.87 8.48 -11.69
N ALA A 91 4.18 8.46 -12.82
CA ALA A 91 4.76 8.41 -14.17
C ALA A 91 4.69 9.75 -14.90
N SER A 92 4.25 10.83 -14.25
CA SER A 92 4.27 12.15 -14.87
C SER A 92 5.70 12.65 -15.09
N THR A 93 5.93 13.34 -16.18
CA THR A 93 7.23 13.98 -16.47
C THR A 93 7.51 15.18 -15.58
N THR A 94 6.49 15.73 -14.94
CA THR A 94 6.57 16.85 -14.01
C THR A 94 5.72 16.58 -12.76
N PHE A 95 6.07 17.24 -11.65
CA PHE A 95 5.27 17.17 -10.42
C PHE A 95 5.41 18.44 -9.59
N LYS A 96 4.28 19.00 -9.16
CA LYS A 96 4.22 20.13 -8.23
C LYS A 96 4.14 19.60 -6.79
N SER A 97 5.26 19.57 -6.10
CA SER A 97 5.27 19.21 -4.69
C SER A 97 4.56 20.27 -3.84
N PRO A 98 3.69 19.89 -2.90
CA PRO A 98 3.11 20.85 -1.95
C PRO A 98 4.16 21.46 -1.00
N LEU A 99 5.33 20.83 -0.88
CA LEU A 99 6.42 21.24 0.00
C LEU A 99 7.49 22.10 -0.68
N ARG A 100 7.39 22.31 -2.01
CA ARG A 100 8.38 23.05 -2.80
C ARG A 100 7.68 24.01 -3.75
N PRO A 101 8.18 25.25 -3.89
CA PRO A 101 7.60 26.24 -4.82
C PRO A 101 7.80 25.84 -6.28
N GLU A 102 8.89 25.15 -6.62
CA GLU A 102 9.26 24.80 -7.99
C GLU A 102 8.57 23.51 -8.45
N ILE A 103 8.30 23.41 -9.75
CA ILE A 103 7.88 22.16 -10.39
C ILE A 103 9.10 21.26 -10.54
N THR A 104 9.02 20.05 -10.03
CA THR A 104 10.04 19.01 -10.23
C THR A 104 9.89 18.45 -11.64
N VAL A 105 10.97 18.40 -12.41
CA VAL A 105 11.03 17.76 -13.73
C VAL A 105 11.69 16.39 -13.55
N HIS A 106 10.99 15.33 -13.93
CA HIS A 106 11.47 13.94 -13.80
C HIS A 106 12.32 13.49 -14.99
N GLY A 107 12.21 14.18 -16.14
CA GLY A 107 12.93 13.87 -17.35
C GLY A 107 12.02 13.61 -18.56
N SER A 108 12.57 12.94 -19.58
CA SER A 108 11.79 12.54 -20.75
C SER A 108 10.76 11.46 -20.40
N PRO A 109 9.68 11.30 -21.19
CA PRO A 109 8.69 10.24 -20.99
C PRO A 109 9.33 8.83 -20.86
N SER A 110 10.27 8.49 -21.75
CA SER A 110 10.98 7.19 -21.68
C SER A 110 11.86 7.05 -20.43
N GLY A 111 12.48 8.14 -19.99
CA GLY A 111 13.27 8.17 -18.75
C GLY A 111 12.40 7.92 -17.53
N VAL A 112 11.22 8.53 -17.48
CA VAL A 112 10.25 8.31 -16.38
C VAL A 112 9.75 6.87 -16.37
N LEU A 113 9.43 6.27 -17.52
CA LEU A 113 9.02 4.85 -17.58
C LEU A 113 10.13 3.92 -17.05
N THR A 114 11.40 4.24 -17.30
CA THR A 114 12.54 3.51 -16.71
C THR A 114 12.58 3.63 -15.18
N LEU A 115 12.27 4.81 -14.64
CA LEU A 115 12.17 5.02 -13.20
C LEU A 115 10.98 4.24 -12.59
N VAL A 116 9.85 4.24 -13.26
CA VAL A 116 8.66 3.45 -12.86
C VAL A 116 9.00 1.96 -12.83
N GLN A 117 9.65 1.44 -13.88
CA GLN A 117 10.08 0.04 -13.93
C GLN A 117 11.03 -0.32 -12.78
N HIS A 118 11.95 0.58 -12.43
CA HIS A 118 12.82 0.40 -11.27
C HIS A 118 12.01 0.31 -9.96
N CYS A 119 11.02 1.19 -9.75
CA CYS A 119 10.16 1.15 -8.57
C CYS A 119 9.36 -0.16 -8.47
N ILE A 120 8.82 -0.65 -9.59
CA ILE A 120 8.11 -1.94 -9.66
C ILE A 120 9.05 -3.09 -9.29
N THR A 121 10.29 -3.08 -9.79
CA THR A 121 11.30 -4.08 -9.43
C THR A 121 11.61 -4.07 -7.94
N GLU A 122 11.76 -2.89 -7.33
CA GLU A 122 11.98 -2.79 -5.88
C GLU A 122 10.76 -3.26 -5.06
N MET A 123 9.54 -3.01 -5.55
CA MET A 123 8.32 -3.53 -4.91
C MET A 123 8.25 -5.07 -4.97
N ARG A 124 8.70 -5.69 -6.08
CA ARG A 124 8.83 -7.16 -6.16
C ARG A 124 9.78 -7.72 -5.10
N ASN A 125 10.85 -6.97 -4.79
CA ASN A 125 11.89 -7.36 -3.84
C ASN A 125 11.53 -7.06 -2.37
N VAL A 126 10.32 -6.57 -2.06
CA VAL A 126 9.80 -6.51 -0.69
C VAL A 126 9.51 -7.95 -0.24
N THR A 127 9.94 -8.29 0.96
CA THR A 127 9.81 -9.65 1.52
C THR A 127 8.37 -10.11 1.54
N GLU A 128 8.10 -11.30 0.99
CA GLU A 128 6.78 -11.94 0.99
C GLU A 128 6.67 -12.98 2.09
N ALA A 129 5.48 -13.09 2.66
CA ALA A 129 5.18 -14.18 3.59
C ALA A 129 5.16 -15.51 2.84
N GLY A 130 5.87 -16.50 3.38
CA GLY A 130 5.94 -17.86 2.82
C GLY A 130 4.71 -18.73 3.10
N GLY A 131 3.51 -18.12 3.20
CA GLY A 131 2.26 -18.81 3.57
C GLY A 131 2.12 -19.02 5.08
N GLY A 132 1.11 -18.38 5.70
CA GLY A 132 0.66 -18.62 7.09
C GLY A 132 1.63 -18.27 8.23
N SER A 133 2.86 -17.89 7.95
CA SER A 133 3.92 -17.85 8.98
C SER A 133 4.14 -16.49 9.64
N GLY A 134 3.52 -15.43 9.17
CA GLY A 134 3.62 -14.12 9.80
C GLY A 134 4.97 -13.41 9.62
N TYR A 135 5.78 -13.76 8.61
CA TYR A 135 6.97 -13.01 8.24
C TYR A 135 6.94 -12.61 6.77
N GLY A 136 6.94 -11.32 6.49
CA GLY A 136 6.82 -10.75 5.16
C GLY A 136 5.42 -10.21 4.87
N MET A 137 5.27 -9.59 3.70
CA MET A 137 3.97 -9.10 3.21
C MET A 137 3.13 -10.24 2.70
N ASP A 138 1.89 -10.31 3.13
CA ASP A 138 0.90 -11.28 2.63
C ASP A 138 0.41 -10.91 1.23
N ALA A 139 0.27 -9.61 0.95
CA ALA A 139 -0.13 -9.11 -0.37
C ALA A 139 0.58 -7.80 -0.73
N LYS A 140 0.94 -7.63 -2.01
CA LYS A 140 1.62 -6.44 -2.53
C LYS A 140 0.96 -5.95 -3.81
N CYS A 141 0.96 -4.62 -4.02
CA CYS A 141 0.41 -3.98 -5.21
C CYS A 141 1.25 -2.78 -5.63
N ALA A 142 1.41 -2.57 -6.93
CA ALA A 142 2.00 -1.36 -7.49
C ALA A 142 1.00 -0.68 -8.43
N LEU A 143 0.55 0.52 -8.08
CA LEU A 143 -0.32 1.36 -8.87
C LEU A 143 0.51 2.43 -9.58
N VAL A 144 0.40 2.53 -10.89
CA VAL A 144 1.09 3.57 -11.67
C VAL A 144 0.09 4.65 -12.06
N VAL A 145 0.40 5.89 -11.71
CA VAL A 145 -0.46 7.05 -11.98
C VAL A 145 0.30 8.10 -12.77
N ASP A 146 -0.36 8.76 -13.68
CA ASP A 146 0.12 10.00 -14.31
C ASP A 146 -0.56 11.17 -13.61
N PHE A 147 0.20 11.90 -12.80
CA PHE A 147 -0.32 12.95 -11.95
C PHE A 147 0.74 14.04 -11.72
N ASP A 148 0.50 15.24 -12.20
CA ASP A 148 1.42 16.38 -12.04
C ASP A 148 1.19 17.20 -10.76
N ASN A 149 0.07 16.98 -10.07
CA ASN A 149 -0.38 17.72 -8.89
C ASN A 149 -0.64 19.22 -9.15
N VAL A 150 -0.96 19.57 -10.38
CA VAL A 150 -1.40 20.93 -10.78
C VAL A 150 -2.89 20.91 -11.11
N ASP A 151 -3.30 19.95 -11.92
CA ASP A 151 -4.70 19.74 -12.30
C ASP A 151 -5.16 18.31 -11.86
N PHE A 152 -5.97 18.25 -10.81
CA PHE A 152 -6.51 16.99 -10.31
C PHE A 152 -7.40 16.26 -11.33
N ALA A 153 -8.03 16.99 -12.25
CA ALA A 153 -8.84 16.40 -13.31
C ALA A 153 -7.99 15.65 -14.35
N SER A 154 -6.69 15.94 -14.42
CA SER A 154 -5.76 15.26 -15.32
C SER A 154 -5.19 13.96 -14.78
N ALA A 155 -5.39 13.66 -13.48
CA ALA A 155 -4.88 12.44 -12.86
C ALA A 155 -5.44 11.19 -13.55
N ARG A 156 -4.56 10.28 -13.95
CA ARG A 156 -4.91 9.04 -14.65
C ARG A 156 -4.21 7.83 -14.05
N TYR A 157 -4.94 6.74 -13.94
CA TYR A 157 -4.36 5.43 -13.69
C TYR A 157 -3.82 4.86 -15.00
N LEU A 158 -2.57 4.40 -14.99
CA LEU A 158 -1.93 3.81 -16.16
C LEU A 158 -2.05 2.29 -16.10
N THR A 159 -2.60 1.72 -17.18
CA THR A 159 -2.82 0.27 -17.34
C THR A 159 -1.87 -0.36 -18.37
N SER A 160 -1.10 0.46 -19.10
CA SER A 160 -0.11 -0.03 -20.07
C SER A 160 1.26 -0.26 -19.43
N PRO A 161 2.10 -1.16 -19.95
CA PRO A 161 3.46 -1.34 -19.46
C PRO A 161 4.23 -0.01 -19.36
N PRO A 162 5.04 0.20 -18.29
CA PRO A 162 5.49 -0.80 -17.33
C PRO A 162 4.57 -1.07 -16.13
N ALA A 163 3.33 -0.53 -16.10
CA ALA A 163 2.38 -0.86 -15.05
C ALA A 163 2.11 -2.39 -15.00
N PRO A 164 1.93 -2.99 -13.82
CA PRO A 164 1.59 -4.39 -13.69
C PRO A 164 0.35 -4.74 -14.51
N GLN A 165 0.41 -5.81 -15.30
CA GLN A 165 -0.67 -6.25 -16.17
C GLN A 165 -1.58 -7.26 -15.44
N PRO A 166 -2.82 -7.49 -15.89
CA PRO A 166 -3.68 -8.54 -15.33
C PRO A 166 -2.94 -9.89 -15.26
N GLY A 167 -2.99 -10.54 -14.09
CA GLY A 167 -2.25 -11.77 -13.80
C GLY A 167 -0.83 -11.56 -13.23
N ASP A 168 -0.30 -10.34 -13.24
CA ASP A 168 0.94 -10.00 -12.52
C ASP A 168 0.67 -10.02 -11.00
N PRO A 169 1.55 -10.62 -10.18
CA PRO A 169 1.39 -10.62 -8.70
C PRO A 169 1.26 -9.22 -8.08
N LEU A 170 1.80 -8.17 -8.71
CA LEU A 170 1.67 -6.79 -8.26
C LEU A 170 0.45 -6.06 -8.87
N HIS A 171 -0.37 -6.73 -9.71
CA HIS A 171 -1.61 -6.15 -10.21
C HIS A 171 -2.63 -5.98 -9.09
N TYR A 172 -3.47 -4.95 -9.18
CA TYR A 172 -4.46 -4.64 -8.14
C TYR A 172 -5.44 -5.80 -7.89
N ASP A 173 -5.94 -6.45 -8.94
CA ASP A 173 -6.86 -7.58 -8.79
C ASP A 173 -6.18 -8.78 -8.12
N SER A 174 -4.90 -9.05 -8.45
CA SER A 174 -4.12 -10.10 -7.79
C SER A 174 -3.89 -9.80 -6.31
N PHE A 175 -3.67 -8.53 -5.97
CA PHE A 175 -3.57 -8.07 -4.58
C PHE A 175 -4.88 -8.31 -3.82
N LEU A 176 -6.03 -7.91 -4.38
CA LEU A 176 -7.33 -8.13 -3.75
C LEU A 176 -7.62 -9.62 -3.58
N GLN A 177 -7.38 -10.42 -4.63
CA GLN A 177 -7.57 -11.87 -4.57
C GLN A 177 -6.73 -12.48 -3.44
N ARG A 178 -5.45 -12.09 -3.35
CA ARG A 178 -4.56 -12.59 -2.30
C ARG A 178 -5.03 -12.21 -0.89
N ILE A 179 -5.52 -10.99 -0.69
CA ILE A 179 -6.12 -10.56 0.58
C ILE A 179 -7.35 -11.44 0.94
N CYS A 180 -8.20 -11.72 -0.06
CA CYS A 180 -9.39 -12.55 0.16
C CYS A 180 -9.03 -14.00 0.49
N ASP A 181 -8.05 -14.58 -0.21
CA ASP A 181 -7.59 -15.95 0.01
C ASP A 181 -7.00 -16.10 1.43
N GLU A 182 -6.07 -15.21 1.81
CA GLU A 182 -5.48 -15.19 3.15
C GLU A 182 -6.53 -14.96 4.25
N TYR A 183 -7.55 -14.13 3.96
CA TYR A 183 -8.64 -13.91 4.90
C TYR A 183 -9.48 -15.17 5.09
N GLY A 184 -9.80 -15.87 4.01
CA GLY A 184 -10.52 -17.14 4.06
C GLY A 184 -9.76 -18.22 4.84
N GLU A 185 -8.44 -18.31 4.64
CA GLU A 185 -7.58 -19.27 5.34
C GLU A 185 -7.44 -18.98 6.85
N ARG A 186 -7.36 -17.70 7.26
CA ARG A 186 -7.08 -17.32 8.65
C ARG A 186 -8.32 -17.06 9.50
N PHE A 187 -9.43 -16.66 8.87
CA PHE A 187 -10.62 -16.18 9.57
C PHE A 187 -11.95 -16.75 9.07
N GLY A 188 -11.90 -17.62 8.02
CA GLY A 188 -13.07 -18.29 7.41
C GLY A 188 -13.60 -19.50 8.18
#